data_8e49270cd5c4926b26fb3a1ae08e4a1b
#
_entry.id   8e49270cd5c4926b26fb3a1ae08e4a1b
#
_cell.length_a   1.000
_cell.length_b   1.000
_cell.length_c   1.000
_cell.angle_alpha   90.00
_cell.angle_beta   90.00
_cell.angle_gamma   90.00
#
_symmetry.space_group_name_H-M   'P 1'
#
loop_
_entity.id
_entity.type
_entity.pdbx_description
1 polymer ?
#
loop_
_entity_poly.entity_id
_entity_poly.type
_entity_poly.pdbx_seq_one_letter_code
_entity_poly.pdbx_strand_id
1 'polypeptide(L)'
;DSDGKLHIYIDGKITTKNKRNNDDDRFTAEITFTSLDNVELTGVCKLETIGDFMTAKLKVDLSGASKMLVGGDFLAKEKLNIELSGASNLKGQMTSPESTFDISGASNLSLKGNTVHCKMEVSGASKANLEDFPINELKAEVSGAAKAHFQVKEKISLHTSGAAKATYSGDPIIL
;
A
#
# COMPACT_ATOMS: atom_id res chain seq x y z
N ASP A 1 4.84 9.34 22.36
CA ASP A 1 3.43 9.50 22.73
C ASP A 1 2.96 8.23 23.45
N SER A 2 2.09 8.33 24.45
CA SER A 2 1.64 7.22 25.29
C SER A 2 0.88 6.13 24.51
N ASP A 3 0.45 6.43 23.28
CA ASP A 3 -0.32 5.55 22.41
C ASP A 3 0.53 4.80 21.38
N GLY A 4 1.85 4.83 21.50
CA GLY A 4 2.76 4.17 20.54
C GLY A 4 2.77 4.79 19.14
N LYS A 5 2.20 5.97 18.97
CA LYS A 5 2.21 6.70 17.69
C LYS A 5 3.37 7.66 17.62
N LEU A 6 4.11 7.60 16.54
CA LEU A 6 5.13 8.59 16.21
C LEU A 6 4.60 9.47 15.08
N HIS A 7 4.53 10.76 15.35
CA HIS A 7 4.20 11.77 14.35
C HIS A 7 5.47 12.55 14.03
N ILE A 8 5.91 12.53 12.79
CA ILE A 8 6.98 13.39 12.30
C ILE A 8 6.35 14.42 11.37
N TYR A 9 6.41 15.67 11.76
CA TYR A 9 5.98 16.78 10.92
C TYR A 9 7.01 17.90 10.97
N ILE A 10 7.07 18.66 9.90
CA ILE A 10 7.91 19.86 9.83
C ILE A 10 7.02 21.04 10.17
N ASP A 11 7.19 21.59 11.37
CA ASP A 11 6.51 22.81 11.80
C ASP A 11 7.43 24.00 11.53
N GLY A 12 7.03 24.85 10.60
CA GLY A 12 7.73 26.07 10.29
C GLY A 12 8.06 26.29 8.81
N LYS A 13 8.30 27.54 8.43
CA LYS A 13 8.86 27.90 7.13
C LYS A 13 10.29 27.39 7.04
N ILE A 14 10.55 26.51 6.10
CA ILE A 14 11.92 26.19 5.69
C ILE A 14 12.51 27.47 5.12
N THR A 15 13.29 28.19 5.91
CA THR A 15 14.09 29.33 5.42
C THR A 15 15.34 28.73 4.81
N THR A 16 15.34 28.50 3.51
CA THR A 16 16.56 28.23 2.77
C THR A 16 17.48 29.44 2.93
N LYS A 17 18.47 29.36 3.82
CA LYS A 17 19.65 30.23 3.72
C LYS A 17 20.35 29.82 2.43
N ASN A 18 20.40 30.73 1.45
CA ASN A 18 21.18 30.59 0.23
C ASN A 18 22.59 30.10 0.53
N LYS A 19 22.79 28.79 0.55
CA LYS A 19 24.07 28.17 0.27
C LYS A 19 23.96 27.62 -1.16
N ARG A 20 24.65 28.28 -2.07
CA ARG A 20 24.95 27.76 -3.41
C ARG A 20 25.82 26.52 -3.28
N ASN A 21 25.26 25.40 -2.91
CA ASN A 21 25.83 24.08 -3.11
C ASN A 21 24.63 23.12 -3.25
N ASN A 22 24.68 22.24 -4.22
CA ASN A 22 23.71 21.25 -4.65
C ASN A 22 23.33 20.23 -3.54
N ASP A 23 22.78 20.66 -2.45
CA ASP A 23 22.21 19.77 -1.45
C ASP A 23 20.69 19.86 -1.56
N ASP A 24 20.09 18.78 -2.06
CA ASP A 24 18.67 18.50 -1.93
C ASP A 24 18.25 18.70 -0.47
N ASP A 25 17.36 19.63 -0.21
CA ASP A 25 16.76 19.87 1.13
C ASP A 25 15.86 18.68 1.52
N ARG A 26 16.48 17.52 1.74
CA ARG A 26 15.79 16.32 2.20
C ARG A 26 15.98 16.16 3.69
N PHE A 27 14.87 16.03 4.40
CA PHE A 27 14.90 15.62 5.81
C PHE A 27 14.84 14.10 5.89
N THR A 28 15.79 13.51 6.58
CA THR A 28 15.86 12.07 6.81
C THR A 28 15.76 11.79 8.30
N ALA A 29 14.87 10.88 8.69
CA ALA A 29 14.79 10.37 10.05
C ALA A 29 14.95 8.85 10.01
N GLU A 30 15.81 8.31 10.86
CA GLU A 30 15.96 6.88 11.11
C GLU A 30 15.27 6.55 12.42
N ILE A 31 14.34 5.59 12.38
CA ILE A 31 13.49 5.25 13.52
C ILE A 31 13.54 3.76 13.73
N THR A 32 13.90 3.33 14.95
CA THR A 32 13.82 1.94 15.35
C THR A 32 12.56 1.70 16.14
N PHE A 33 11.77 0.69 15.77
CA PHE A 33 10.54 0.32 16.45
C PHE A 33 10.41 -1.20 16.54
N THR A 34 9.66 -1.67 17.52
CA THR A 34 9.41 -3.10 17.76
C THR A 34 8.10 -3.58 17.16
N SER A 35 7.15 -2.68 16.92
CA SER A 35 5.85 -2.94 16.30
C SER A 35 5.44 -1.75 15.45
N LEU A 36 4.72 -2.00 14.37
CA LEU A 36 4.22 -0.99 13.46
C LEU A 36 2.79 -1.37 13.05
N ASP A 37 1.81 -0.69 13.63
CA ASP A 37 0.39 -1.01 13.45
C ASP A 37 -0.32 -0.02 12.52
N ASN A 38 0.21 1.19 12.41
CA ASN A 38 -0.34 2.23 11.55
C ASN A 38 0.77 3.04 10.89
N VAL A 39 0.64 3.24 9.58
CA VAL A 39 1.50 4.10 8.77
C VAL A 39 0.63 5.08 8.03
N GLU A 40 0.88 6.36 8.23
CA GLU A 40 0.22 7.44 7.50
C GLU A 40 1.29 8.34 6.86
N LEU A 41 1.30 8.43 5.54
CA LEU A 41 2.20 9.31 4.79
C LEU A 41 1.38 10.28 3.95
N THR A 42 1.59 11.58 4.19
CA THR A 42 0.90 12.65 3.49
C THR A 42 1.90 13.62 2.87
N GLY A 43 1.59 14.18 1.73
CA GLY A 43 2.46 15.12 1.01
C GLY A 43 3.45 14.40 0.10
N VAL A 44 4.74 14.75 0.19
CA VAL A 44 5.82 14.16 -0.63
C VAL A 44 6.80 13.45 0.31
N CYS A 45 6.42 12.26 0.74
CA CYS A 45 7.16 11.49 1.73
C CYS A 45 7.65 10.15 1.18
N LYS A 46 8.78 9.67 1.68
CA LYS A 46 9.27 8.32 1.43
C LYS A 46 9.51 7.61 2.75
N LEU A 47 8.92 6.42 2.90
CA LEU A 47 9.22 5.48 3.97
C LEU A 47 9.87 4.24 3.36
N GLU A 48 10.91 3.76 4.01
CA GLU A 48 11.53 2.48 3.71
C GLU A 48 11.73 1.72 5.01
N THR A 49 11.16 0.52 5.10
CA THR A 49 11.35 -0.34 6.26
C THR A 49 12.49 -1.32 5.99
N ILE A 50 13.22 -1.70 7.03
CA ILE A 50 14.33 -2.66 6.95
C ILE A 50 14.07 -3.75 7.99
N GLY A 51 14.10 -5.01 7.55
CA GLY A 51 13.85 -6.17 8.40
C GLY A 51 12.39 -6.60 8.41
N ASP A 52 12.14 -7.70 9.10
CA ASP A 52 10.84 -8.34 9.17
C ASP A 52 10.03 -7.77 10.33
N PHE A 53 8.74 -7.57 10.10
CA PHE A 53 7.82 -7.03 11.09
C PHE A 53 6.61 -7.94 11.26
N MET A 54 6.12 -7.98 12.50
CA MET A 54 4.92 -8.74 12.84
C MET A 54 4.01 -7.88 13.72
N THR A 55 2.74 -7.81 13.34
CA THR A 55 1.71 -7.13 14.13
C THR A 55 0.39 -7.91 14.08
N ALA A 56 -0.56 -7.57 14.93
CA ALA A 56 -1.90 -8.11 14.83
C ALA A 56 -2.63 -7.52 13.61
N LYS A 57 -2.61 -6.20 13.49
CA LYS A 57 -3.28 -5.46 12.42
C LYS A 57 -2.37 -4.38 11.90
N LEU A 58 -2.30 -4.24 10.56
CA LEU A 58 -1.60 -3.14 9.93
C LEU A 58 -2.58 -2.28 9.14
N LYS A 59 -2.52 -0.98 9.37
CA LYS A 59 -3.13 0.02 8.49
C LYS A 59 -2.03 0.84 7.81
N VAL A 60 -2.14 0.99 6.48
CA VAL A 60 -1.27 1.85 5.67
C VAL A 60 -2.13 2.83 4.90
N ASP A 61 -1.94 4.12 5.12
CA ASP A 61 -2.61 5.20 4.43
C ASP A 61 -1.58 6.10 3.75
N LEU A 62 -1.55 6.10 2.43
CA LEU A 62 -0.65 6.91 1.64
C LEU A 62 -1.42 7.89 0.79
N SER A 63 -1.11 9.18 0.95
CA SER A 63 -1.74 10.26 0.18
C SER A 63 -0.73 11.24 -0.39
N GLY A 64 -1.17 12.11 -1.29
CA GLY A 64 -0.28 13.05 -1.99
C GLY A 64 0.59 12.34 -3.02
N ALA A 65 1.91 12.51 -2.94
CA ALA A 65 2.91 11.85 -3.79
C ALA A 65 3.86 10.99 -2.93
N SER A 66 3.29 10.20 -2.04
CA SER A 66 4.03 9.42 -1.05
C SER A 66 4.46 8.06 -1.58
N LYS A 67 5.56 7.54 -1.03
CA LYS A 67 6.11 6.25 -1.41
C LYS A 67 6.47 5.42 -0.18
N MET A 68 6.02 4.17 -0.15
CA MET A 68 6.45 3.20 0.85
C MET A 68 7.09 1.98 0.19
N LEU A 69 8.26 1.60 0.69
CA LEU A 69 8.98 0.38 0.33
C LEU A 69 9.12 -0.48 1.57
N VAL A 70 8.61 -1.69 1.49
CA VAL A 70 8.78 -2.69 2.57
C VAL A 70 9.95 -3.59 2.19
N GLY A 71 11.04 -3.46 2.91
CA GLY A 71 12.33 -4.12 2.64
C GLY A 71 12.54 -5.43 3.40
N GLY A 72 11.49 -6.03 3.94
CA GLY A 72 11.47 -7.35 4.59
C GLY A 72 10.07 -7.92 4.52
N ASP A 73 9.79 -8.97 5.27
CA ASP A 73 8.48 -9.60 5.34
C ASP A 73 7.62 -8.91 6.40
N PHE A 74 6.43 -8.47 6.00
CA PHE A 74 5.47 -7.91 6.93
C PHE A 74 4.31 -8.87 7.15
N LEU A 75 4.18 -9.38 8.38
CA LEU A 75 3.10 -10.28 8.78
C LEU A 75 2.07 -9.57 9.65
N ALA A 76 0.88 -9.33 9.09
CA ALA A 76 -0.29 -8.92 9.85
C ALA A 76 -1.13 -10.17 10.20
N LYS A 77 -1.13 -10.57 11.46
CA LYS A 77 -1.73 -11.86 11.89
C LYS A 77 -3.25 -11.93 11.73
N GLU A 78 -3.92 -10.77 11.73
CA GLU A 78 -5.37 -10.69 11.64
C GLU A 78 -5.81 -9.94 10.38
N LYS A 79 -5.32 -8.72 10.19
CA LYS A 79 -5.83 -7.85 9.12
C LYS A 79 -4.79 -6.88 8.57
N LEU A 80 -4.83 -6.73 7.24
CA LEU A 80 -4.07 -5.74 6.49
C LEU A 80 -5.03 -4.78 5.77
N ASN A 81 -4.97 -3.49 6.10
CA ASN A 81 -5.71 -2.44 5.41
C ASN A 81 -4.74 -1.52 4.69
N ILE A 82 -4.94 -1.31 3.40
CA ILE A 82 -4.14 -0.39 2.58
C ILE A 82 -5.06 0.59 1.86
N GLU A 83 -4.82 1.87 2.09
CA GLU A 83 -5.50 2.97 1.41
C GLU A 83 -4.44 3.79 0.65
N LEU A 84 -4.56 3.87 -0.67
CA LEU A 84 -3.67 4.66 -1.53
C LEU A 84 -4.47 5.70 -2.30
N SER A 85 -4.07 6.95 -2.19
CA SER A 85 -4.70 8.04 -2.92
C SER A 85 -3.67 9.01 -3.51
N GLY A 86 -4.12 9.95 -4.32
CA GLY A 86 -3.23 10.88 -5.02
C GLY A 86 -2.36 10.20 -6.06
N ALA A 87 -1.05 10.30 -5.93
CA ALA A 87 -0.04 9.66 -6.80
C ALA A 87 0.91 8.78 -5.96
N SER A 88 0.36 8.01 -5.06
CA SER A 88 1.10 7.23 -4.08
C SER A 88 1.59 5.89 -4.63
N ASN A 89 2.65 5.37 -4.05
CA ASN A 89 3.24 4.11 -4.47
C ASN A 89 3.60 3.25 -3.25
N LEU A 90 3.09 2.03 -3.21
CA LEU A 90 3.45 1.02 -2.21
C LEU A 90 3.97 -0.23 -2.88
N LYS A 91 5.14 -0.68 -2.42
CA LYS A 91 5.74 -1.93 -2.87
C LYS A 91 6.35 -2.69 -1.70
N GLY A 92 6.14 -4.01 -1.66
CA GLY A 92 6.77 -4.84 -0.64
C GLY A 92 6.20 -6.24 -0.53
N GLN A 93 6.63 -6.95 0.50
CA GLN A 93 6.14 -8.28 0.84
C GLN A 93 5.30 -8.21 2.10
N MET A 94 4.04 -8.64 1.99
CA MET A 94 3.07 -8.59 3.09
C MET A 94 2.23 -9.86 3.10
N THR A 95 1.88 -10.32 4.29
CA THR A 95 1.02 -11.50 4.45
C THR A 95 -0.03 -11.23 5.51
N SER A 96 -1.28 -11.60 5.23
CA SER A 96 -2.38 -11.48 6.20
C SER A 96 -3.50 -12.46 5.86
N PRO A 97 -4.26 -12.99 6.83
CA PRO A 97 -5.46 -13.77 6.53
C PRO A 97 -6.57 -12.92 5.91
N GLU A 98 -6.73 -11.67 6.34
CA GLU A 98 -7.71 -10.74 5.80
C GLU A 98 -7.05 -9.48 5.27
N SER A 99 -7.39 -9.08 4.05
CA SER A 99 -6.87 -7.88 3.40
C SER A 99 -7.99 -7.00 2.84
N THR A 100 -7.86 -5.70 3.03
CA THR A 100 -8.75 -4.71 2.41
C THR A 100 -7.89 -3.64 1.75
N PHE A 101 -8.07 -3.45 0.45
CA PHE A 101 -7.30 -2.48 -0.33
C PHE A 101 -8.22 -1.49 -1.04
N ASP A 102 -7.98 -0.21 -0.84
CA ASP A 102 -8.63 0.90 -1.54
C ASP A 102 -7.56 1.71 -2.28
N ILE A 103 -7.60 1.66 -3.60
CA ILE A 103 -6.58 2.26 -4.45
C ILE A 103 -7.25 3.25 -5.39
N SER A 104 -6.94 4.52 -5.22
CA SER A 104 -7.56 5.60 -5.99
C SER A 104 -6.54 6.60 -6.55
N GLY A 105 -7.01 7.56 -7.34
CA GLY A 105 -6.17 8.57 -7.97
C GLY A 105 -5.32 8.01 -9.10
N ALA A 106 -4.01 8.20 -9.04
CA ALA A 106 -3.00 7.66 -9.95
C ALA A 106 -1.98 6.80 -9.19
N SER A 107 -2.46 6.02 -8.22
CA SER A 107 -1.64 5.28 -7.29
C SER A 107 -1.22 3.90 -7.82
N ASN A 108 -0.11 3.39 -7.28
CA ASN A 108 0.41 2.07 -7.63
C ASN A 108 0.56 1.20 -6.38
N LEU A 109 -0.02 0.01 -6.43
CA LEU A 109 0.20 -1.07 -5.46
C LEU A 109 0.92 -2.23 -6.14
N SER A 110 1.98 -2.74 -5.51
CA SER A 110 2.66 -3.96 -5.95
C SER A 110 3.07 -4.77 -4.73
N LEU A 111 2.40 -5.87 -4.50
CA LEU A 111 2.65 -6.74 -3.34
C LEU A 111 3.12 -8.13 -3.76
N LYS A 112 3.92 -8.70 -2.87
CA LYS A 112 4.25 -10.12 -2.75
C LYS A 112 3.76 -10.62 -1.41
N GLY A 113 3.68 -11.95 -1.25
CA GLY A 113 3.18 -12.57 -0.03
C GLY A 113 1.87 -13.29 -0.29
N ASN A 114 0.88 -13.23 0.61
CA ASN A 114 -0.42 -13.88 0.37
C ASN A 114 -1.53 -13.38 1.29
N THR A 115 -2.77 -13.69 0.92
CA THR A 115 -3.94 -13.48 1.78
C THR A 115 -5.00 -14.56 1.54
N VAL A 116 -5.82 -14.84 2.55
CA VAL A 116 -6.96 -15.77 2.39
C VAL A 116 -8.16 -15.02 1.80
N HIS A 117 -8.58 -13.95 2.44
CA HIS A 117 -9.73 -13.15 1.99
C HIS A 117 -9.26 -11.74 1.62
N CYS A 118 -9.58 -11.32 0.41
CA CYS A 118 -9.28 -9.97 -0.06
C CYS A 118 -10.53 -9.24 -0.56
N LYS A 119 -10.80 -8.07 0.02
CA LYS A 119 -11.71 -7.09 -0.57
C LYS A 119 -10.89 -5.97 -1.19
N MET A 120 -11.19 -5.61 -2.44
CA MET A 120 -10.40 -4.61 -3.14
C MET A 120 -11.26 -3.67 -3.97
N GLU A 121 -10.95 -2.38 -3.90
CA GLU A 121 -11.49 -1.35 -4.76
C GLU A 121 -10.34 -0.61 -5.47
N VAL A 122 -10.38 -0.55 -6.81
CA VAL A 122 -9.35 0.12 -7.61
C VAL A 122 -10.04 1.10 -8.55
N SER A 123 -9.72 2.36 -8.43
CA SER A 123 -10.39 3.42 -9.18
C SER A 123 -9.42 4.45 -9.75
N GLY A 124 -9.94 5.40 -10.54
CA GLY A 124 -9.14 6.44 -11.17
C GLY A 124 -8.26 5.92 -12.28
N ALA A 125 -7.00 6.30 -12.30
CA ALA A 125 -5.96 5.83 -13.22
C ALA A 125 -4.92 4.95 -12.49
N SER A 126 -5.37 4.21 -11.49
CA SER A 126 -4.52 3.45 -10.59
C SER A 126 -4.09 2.10 -11.17
N LYS A 127 -3.03 1.54 -10.58
CA LYS A 127 -2.52 0.23 -10.96
C LYS A 127 -2.32 -0.64 -9.71
N ALA A 128 -2.88 -1.85 -9.75
CA ALA A 128 -2.65 -2.88 -8.74
C ALA A 128 -2.00 -4.10 -9.39
N ASN A 129 -0.81 -4.46 -8.93
CA ASN A 129 -0.12 -5.68 -9.34
C ASN A 129 -0.01 -6.64 -8.16
N LEU A 130 -0.80 -7.71 -8.22
CA LEU A 130 -0.89 -8.79 -7.24
C LEU A 130 -0.61 -10.17 -7.88
N GLU A 131 0.21 -10.21 -8.93
CA GLU A 131 0.61 -11.45 -9.61
C GLU A 131 1.43 -12.37 -8.71
N ASP A 132 2.28 -11.80 -7.82
CA ASP A 132 3.08 -12.52 -6.83
C ASP A 132 2.42 -12.52 -5.43
N PHE A 133 1.11 -12.24 -5.36
CA PHE A 133 0.33 -12.16 -4.14
C PHE A 133 -0.91 -13.06 -4.23
N PRO A 134 -0.75 -14.39 -4.09
CA PRO A 134 -1.86 -15.32 -4.16
C PRO A 134 -2.96 -15.03 -3.15
N ILE A 135 -4.18 -15.00 -3.63
CA ILE A 135 -5.43 -14.72 -2.90
C ILE A 135 -6.31 -15.95 -3.00
N ASN A 136 -6.81 -16.46 -1.89
CA ASN A 136 -7.76 -17.58 -1.97
C ASN A 136 -9.14 -17.11 -2.44
N GLU A 137 -9.73 -16.13 -1.77
CA GLU A 137 -11.03 -15.57 -2.15
C GLU A 137 -10.91 -14.05 -2.39
N LEU A 138 -11.24 -13.62 -3.59
CA LEU A 138 -11.19 -12.22 -4.01
C LEU A 138 -12.58 -11.66 -4.29
N LYS A 139 -12.90 -10.52 -3.68
CA LYS A 139 -13.97 -9.64 -4.12
C LYS A 139 -13.35 -8.31 -4.56
N ALA A 140 -13.44 -7.99 -5.86
CA ALA A 140 -12.81 -6.80 -6.42
C ALA A 140 -13.77 -5.97 -7.27
N GLU A 141 -13.67 -4.65 -7.11
CA GLU A 141 -14.31 -3.66 -7.97
C GLU A 141 -13.22 -2.80 -8.62
N VAL A 142 -13.18 -2.76 -9.97
CA VAL A 142 -12.17 -2.03 -10.72
C VAL A 142 -12.87 -1.05 -11.67
N SER A 143 -12.63 0.24 -11.50
CA SER A 143 -13.37 1.28 -12.21
C SER A 143 -12.47 2.37 -12.79
N GLY A 144 -13.06 3.26 -13.60
CA GLY A 144 -12.32 4.34 -14.25
C GLY A 144 -11.41 3.86 -15.37
N ALA A 145 -10.15 4.24 -15.36
CA ALA A 145 -9.10 3.78 -16.26
C ALA A 145 -8.05 2.93 -15.54
N ALA A 146 -8.44 2.27 -14.46
CA ALA A 146 -7.57 1.49 -13.62
C ALA A 146 -7.15 0.16 -14.27
N LYS A 147 -6.01 -0.36 -13.81
CA LYS A 147 -5.50 -1.68 -14.23
C LYS A 147 -5.20 -2.53 -13.01
N ALA A 148 -5.69 -3.77 -13.01
CA ALA A 148 -5.44 -4.71 -11.94
C ALA A 148 -5.05 -6.08 -12.47
N HIS A 149 -4.06 -6.71 -11.82
CA HIS A 149 -3.62 -8.07 -12.09
C HIS A 149 -3.65 -8.85 -10.78
N PHE A 150 -4.35 -10.00 -10.79
CA PHE A 150 -4.56 -10.83 -9.60
C PHE A 150 -4.07 -12.25 -9.81
N GLN A 151 -3.66 -12.91 -8.73
CA GLN A 151 -3.51 -14.35 -8.65
C GLN A 151 -4.55 -14.89 -7.67
N VAL A 152 -5.56 -15.64 -8.16
CA VAL A 152 -6.69 -16.12 -7.36
C VAL A 152 -6.78 -17.63 -7.41
N LYS A 153 -6.95 -18.26 -6.25
CA LYS A 153 -6.92 -19.72 -6.12
C LYS A 153 -8.30 -20.37 -6.07
N GLU A 154 -9.23 -19.86 -5.28
CA GLU A 154 -10.47 -20.57 -4.94
C GLU A 154 -11.72 -19.87 -5.48
N LYS A 155 -11.91 -18.59 -5.16
CA LYS A 155 -13.12 -17.85 -5.56
C LYS A 155 -12.82 -16.43 -5.99
N ILE A 156 -13.53 -15.97 -7.01
CA ILE A 156 -13.45 -14.60 -7.49
C ILE A 156 -14.84 -14.00 -7.75
N SER A 157 -15.07 -12.83 -7.19
CA SER A 157 -16.17 -11.93 -7.57
C SER A 157 -15.54 -10.63 -8.09
N LEU A 158 -15.63 -10.40 -9.38
CA LEU A 158 -14.98 -9.29 -10.05
C LEU A 158 -16.00 -8.43 -10.81
N HIS A 159 -16.07 -7.16 -10.45
CA HIS A 159 -16.86 -6.18 -11.17
C HIS A 159 -15.93 -5.13 -11.81
N THR A 160 -16.13 -4.87 -13.09
CA THR A 160 -15.36 -3.84 -13.82
C THR A 160 -16.29 -2.83 -14.47
N SER A 161 -15.92 -1.55 -14.42
CA SER A 161 -16.68 -0.49 -15.06
C SER A 161 -15.78 0.60 -15.68
N GLY A 162 -16.32 1.35 -16.64
CA GLY A 162 -15.56 2.34 -17.37
C GLY A 162 -14.57 1.73 -18.37
N ALA A 163 -13.36 2.29 -18.44
CA ALA A 163 -12.24 1.80 -19.26
C ALA A 163 -11.25 0.96 -18.45
N ALA A 164 -11.71 0.39 -17.34
CA ALA A 164 -10.86 -0.43 -16.47
C ALA A 164 -10.51 -1.77 -17.09
N LYS A 165 -9.32 -2.26 -16.75
CA LYS A 165 -8.86 -3.59 -17.17
C LYS A 165 -8.42 -4.40 -15.96
N ALA A 166 -9.11 -5.51 -15.71
CA ALA A 166 -8.71 -6.48 -14.70
C ALA A 166 -8.39 -7.81 -15.36
N THR A 167 -7.32 -8.43 -14.90
CA THR A 167 -6.91 -9.78 -15.34
C THR A 167 -6.58 -10.62 -14.11
N TYR A 168 -6.80 -11.91 -14.20
CA TYR A 168 -6.42 -12.83 -13.13
C TYR A 168 -5.80 -14.10 -13.70
N SER A 169 -5.00 -14.76 -12.88
CA SER A 169 -4.45 -16.09 -13.08
C SER A 169 -4.95 -17.04 -11.99
N GLY A 170 -4.90 -18.35 -12.25
CA GLY A 170 -5.46 -19.41 -11.41
C GLY A 170 -6.73 -19.98 -12.02
N ASP A 171 -7.40 -20.85 -11.27
CA ASP A 171 -8.65 -21.54 -11.70
C ASP A 171 -9.75 -21.38 -10.62
N PRO A 172 -10.12 -20.13 -10.27
CA PRO A 172 -11.12 -19.87 -9.24
C PRO A 172 -12.54 -20.12 -9.75
N ILE A 173 -13.44 -20.44 -8.81
CA ILE A 173 -14.88 -20.39 -9.06
C ILE A 173 -15.30 -18.92 -9.20
N ILE A 174 -15.95 -18.57 -10.31
CA ILE A 174 -16.48 -17.23 -10.57
C ILE A 174 -17.87 -17.11 -9.93
N LEU A 175 -18.04 -16.06 -9.09
CA LEU A 175 -19.29 -15.79 -8.35
C LEU A 175 -20.10 -14.67 -9.02
#